data_32392bfc1dcb6ba308d37a32da3ee87c
#
_entry.id   32392bfc1dcb6ba308d37a32da3ee87c
#
_cell.length_a   1.000
_cell.length_b   1.000
_cell.length_c   1.000
_cell.angle_alpha   90.00
_cell.angle_beta   90.00
_cell.angle_gamma   90.00
#
_symmetry.space_group_name_H-M   'P 1'
#
loop_
_entity.id
_entity.type
_entity.pdbx_description
1 polymer ?
#
loop_
_entity_poly.entity_id
_entity_poly.type
_entity_poly.pdbx_seq_one_letter_code
_entity_poly.pdbx_strand_id
1 'polypeptide(L)'
;MSKNFDIKETTLAVDINEATSAVKESRFQDALDLLKITLSDHPDHIDSLYLAGVSSRYLKKFEESKSFIEALLVQAPDMGRAYQELAHINRDMGNEEKSISNYRQACELNPALLSSWISLFEYFKKHNNEPAAEHALEQINKLKALPNMLLYIDQIMNEGRLGVAELKCREFLKKNPTHTY
;
A
#
# COMPACT_ATOMS: atom_id res chain seq x y z
N MET A 1 27.67 -7.31 22.88
CA MET A 1 26.20 -7.19 22.62
C MET A 1 25.85 -6.66 21.21
N SER A 2 26.73 -5.91 20.47
CA SER A 2 26.38 -5.34 19.16
C SER A 2 26.32 -6.31 17.98
N LYS A 3 27.13 -7.39 17.95
CA LYS A 3 27.14 -8.35 16.82
C LYS A 3 25.85 -9.16 16.63
N ASN A 4 25.13 -9.48 17.71
CA ASN A 4 23.86 -10.23 17.61
C ASN A 4 22.69 -9.35 17.14
N PHE A 5 22.76 -8.04 17.36
CA PHE A 5 21.77 -7.09 16.87
C PHE A 5 21.90 -6.90 15.36
N ASP A 6 23.10 -6.71 14.86
CA ASP A 6 23.41 -6.59 13.42
C ASP A 6 22.97 -7.82 12.60
N ILE A 7 23.15 -9.03 13.13
CA ILE A 7 22.76 -10.27 12.43
C ILE A 7 21.24 -10.38 12.32
N LYS A 8 20.48 -10.05 13.37
CA LYS A 8 19.00 -10.12 13.37
C LYS A 8 18.38 -9.10 12.41
N GLU A 9 18.88 -7.86 12.38
CA GLU A 9 18.40 -6.84 11.44
C GLU A 9 18.73 -7.21 9.99
N THR A 10 19.91 -7.79 9.74
CA THR A 10 20.29 -8.25 8.40
C THR A 10 19.40 -9.40 7.92
N THR A 11 19.07 -10.34 8.81
CA THR A 11 18.16 -11.47 8.51
C THR A 11 16.75 -10.96 8.20
N LEU A 12 16.22 -10.07 9.02
CA LEU A 12 14.90 -9.46 8.82
C LEU A 12 14.80 -8.74 7.46
N ALA A 13 15.82 -7.97 7.09
CA ALA A 13 15.85 -7.26 5.81
C ALA A 13 15.91 -8.24 4.61
N VAL A 14 16.61 -9.36 4.73
CA VAL A 14 16.67 -10.41 3.70
C VAL A 14 15.30 -11.09 3.54
N ASP A 15 14.66 -11.47 4.65
CA ASP A 15 13.35 -12.14 4.64
C ASP A 15 12.26 -11.25 4.02
N ILE A 16 12.27 -9.95 4.33
CA ILE A 16 11.32 -8.99 3.74
C ILE A 16 11.55 -8.80 2.25
N ASN A 17 12.82 -8.73 1.81
CA ASN A 17 13.15 -8.61 0.39
C ASN A 17 12.71 -9.86 -0.39
N GLU A 18 12.90 -11.05 0.17
CA GLU A 18 12.46 -12.31 -0.43
C GLU A 18 10.93 -12.38 -0.50
N ALA A 19 10.23 -12.04 0.59
CA ALA A 19 8.77 -11.96 0.60
C ALA A 19 8.23 -10.92 -0.41
N THR A 20 8.88 -9.76 -0.52
CA THR A 20 8.54 -8.73 -1.52
C THR A 20 8.69 -9.26 -2.95
N SER A 21 9.75 -10.00 -3.23
CA SER A 21 9.98 -10.62 -4.54
C SER A 21 8.92 -11.69 -4.83
N ALA A 22 8.59 -12.52 -3.85
CA ALA A 22 7.54 -13.52 -3.98
C ALA A 22 6.16 -12.88 -4.28
N VAL A 23 5.81 -11.77 -3.61
CA VAL A 23 4.59 -11.01 -3.90
C VAL A 23 4.58 -10.47 -5.34
N LYS A 24 5.70 -9.90 -5.82
CA LYS A 24 5.82 -9.39 -7.20
C LYS A 24 5.68 -10.50 -8.24
N GLU A 25 6.13 -11.71 -7.92
CA GLU A 25 6.03 -12.90 -8.74
C GLU A 25 4.68 -13.64 -8.57
N SER A 26 3.75 -13.06 -7.80
CA SER A 26 2.43 -13.64 -7.46
C SER A 26 2.51 -14.97 -6.69
N ARG A 27 3.64 -15.26 -6.04
CA ARG A 27 3.84 -16.41 -5.16
C ARG A 27 3.37 -16.07 -3.73
N PHE A 28 2.05 -15.80 -3.61
CA PHE A 28 1.47 -15.24 -2.38
C PHE A 28 1.55 -16.21 -1.18
N GLN A 29 1.50 -17.53 -1.41
CA GLN A 29 1.62 -18.48 -0.31
C GLN A 29 3.04 -18.50 0.24
N ASP A 30 4.06 -18.52 -0.61
CA ASP A 30 5.47 -18.48 -0.19
C ASP A 30 5.77 -17.20 0.58
N ALA A 31 5.29 -16.06 0.07
CA ALA A 31 5.41 -14.77 0.77
C ALA A 31 4.76 -14.81 2.16
N LEU A 32 3.53 -15.34 2.25
CA LEU A 32 2.80 -15.39 3.52
C LEU A 32 3.50 -16.28 4.55
N ASP A 33 4.06 -17.42 4.13
CA ASP A 33 4.76 -18.34 5.02
C ASP A 33 6.04 -17.71 5.58
N LEU A 34 6.84 -17.04 4.75
CA LEU A 34 8.01 -16.24 5.18
C LEU A 34 7.62 -15.13 6.15
N LEU A 35 6.57 -14.36 5.81
CA LEU A 35 6.12 -13.23 6.62
C LEU A 35 5.56 -13.67 7.99
N LYS A 36 4.93 -14.83 8.08
CA LYS A 36 4.48 -15.40 9.37
C LYS A 36 5.65 -15.75 10.28
N ILE A 37 6.75 -16.26 9.73
CA ILE A 37 7.97 -16.51 10.50
C ILE A 37 8.52 -15.16 10.99
N THR A 38 8.66 -14.18 10.11
CA THR A 38 9.12 -12.84 10.48
C THR A 38 8.24 -12.20 11.56
N LEU A 39 6.91 -12.30 11.43
CA LEU A 39 5.95 -11.72 12.38
C LEU A 39 5.91 -12.47 13.71
N SER A 40 6.40 -13.72 13.80
CA SER A 40 6.56 -14.40 15.09
C SER A 40 7.65 -13.77 15.95
N ASP A 41 8.71 -13.24 15.33
CA ASP A 41 9.81 -12.57 16.01
C ASP A 41 9.62 -11.04 16.12
N HIS A 42 8.90 -10.45 15.14
CA HIS A 42 8.65 -9.01 15.01
C HIS A 42 7.16 -8.75 14.72
N PRO A 43 6.25 -8.92 15.70
CA PRO A 43 4.80 -8.92 15.48
C PRO A 43 4.22 -7.56 15.05
N ASP A 44 4.94 -6.48 15.28
CA ASP A 44 4.59 -5.10 14.96
C ASP A 44 5.31 -4.53 13.74
N HIS A 45 6.04 -5.38 12.99
CA HIS A 45 6.81 -4.91 11.84
C HIS A 45 5.87 -4.50 10.68
N ILE A 46 5.82 -3.21 10.38
CA ILE A 46 4.88 -2.54 9.48
C ILE A 46 4.87 -3.16 8.08
N ASP A 47 6.05 -3.30 7.44
CA ASP A 47 6.14 -3.83 6.07
C ASP A 47 5.71 -5.30 6.01
N SER A 48 6.05 -6.10 7.04
CA SER A 48 5.63 -7.51 7.12
C SER A 48 4.12 -7.65 7.30
N LEU A 49 3.50 -6.85 8.16
CA LEU A 49 2.05 -6.82 8.35
C LEU A 49 1.33 -6.44 7.05
N TYR A 50 1.84 -5.41 6.34
CA TYR A 50 1.28 -4.99 5.07
C TYR A 50 1.35 -6.09 4.01
N LEU A 51 2.53 -6.66 3.79
CA LEU A 51 2.74 -7.73 2.79
C LEU A 51 1.96 -9.00 3.13
N ALA A 52 1.84 -9.36 4.41
CA ALA A 52 1.04 -10.50 4.88
C ALA A 52 -0.45 -10.26 4.61
N GLY A 53 -0.94 -9.04 4.88
CA GLY A 53 -2.31 -8.63 4.57
C GLY A 53 -2.60 -8.74 3.06
N VAL A 54 -1.73 -8.18 2.22
CA VAL A 54 -1.85 -8.26 0.76
C VAL A 54 -1.85 -9.71 0.29
N SER A 55 -0.87 -10.51 0.72
CA SER A 55 -0.74 -11.93 0.33
C SER A 55 -1.96 -12.75 0.73
N SER A 56 -2.45 -12.59 1.96
CA SER A 56 -3.65 -13.25 2.46
C SER A 56 -4.90 -12.89 1.65
N ARG A 57 -5.05 -11.61 1.21
CA ARG A 57 -6.17 -11.19 0.37
C ARG A 57 -6.14 -11.88 -1.01
N TYR A 58 -4.99 -11.93 -1.66
CA TYR A 58 -4.85 -12.64 -2.93
C TYR A 58 -5.11 -14.15 -2.82
N LEU A 59 -4.82 -14.75 -1.65
CA LEU A 59 -5.18 -16.13 -1.32
C LEU A 59 -6.65 -16.29 -0.89
N LYS A 60 -7.46 -15.20 -0.92
CA LYS A 60 -8.86 -15.15 -0.46
C LYS A 60 -9.05 -15.51 1.02
N LYS A 61 -8.01 -15.39 1.83
CA LYS A 61 -8.04 -15.55 3.28
C LYS A 61 -8.42 -14.19 3.92
N PHE A 62 -9.64 -13.73 3.67
CA PHE A 62 -10.05 -12.35 3.94
C PHE A 62 -10.00 -11.97 5.42
N GLU A 63 -10.43 -12.83 6.32
CA GLU A 63 -10.37 -12.55 7.77
C GLU A 63 -8.92 -12.46 8.27
N GLU A 64 -8.05 -13.36 7.80
CA GLU A 64 -6.62 -13.31 8.13
C GLU A 64 -5.96 -12.05 7.56
N SER A 65 -6.28 -11.69 6.31
CA SER A 65 -5.83 -10.45 5.67
C SER A 65 -6.23 -9.22 6.48
N LYS A 66 -7.50 -9.18 6.89
CA LYS A 66 -8.04 -8.08 7.70
C LYS A 66 -7.32 -7.96 9.03
N SER A 67 -7.07 -9.07 9.72
CA SER A 67 -6.32 -9.07 10.99
C SER A 67 -4.93 -8.46 10.86
N PHE A 68 -4.19 -8.78 9.78
CA PHE A 68 -2.87 -8.20 9.55
C PHE A 68 -2.96 -6.69 9.29
N ILE A 69 -3.92 -6.24 8.47
CA ILE A 69 -4.05 -4.81 8.16
C ILE A 69 -4.57 -4.02 9.38
N GLU A 70 -5.45 -4.59 10.21
CA GLU A 70 -5.88 -3.95 11.45
C GLU A 70 -4.71 -3.85 12.46
N ALA A 71 -3.89 -4.88 12.60
CA ALA A 71 -2.67 -4.83 13.41
C ALA A 71 -1.68 -3.76 12.88
N LEU A 72 -1.54 -3.65 11.56
CA LEU A 72 -0.76 -2.58 10.94
C LEU A 72 -1.27 -1.19 11.30
N LEU A 73 -2.59 -0.97 11.25
CA LEU A 73 -3.20 0.33 11.57
C LEU A 73 -3.08 0.72 13.06
N VAL A 74 -2.85 -0.24 13.95
CA VAL A 74 -2.47 0.08 15.34
C VAL A 74 -1.09 0.74 15.39
N GLN A 75 -0.15 0.33 14.53
CA GLN A 75 1.20 0.88 14.48
C GLN A 75 1.30 2.15 13.61
N ALA A 76 0.53 2.21 12.53
CA ALA A 76 0.54 3.29 11.55
C ALA A 76 -0.90 3.71 11.18
N PRO A 77 -1.61 4.44 12.06
CA PRO A 77 -3.02 4.78 11.89
C PRO A 77 -3.31 5.73 10.73
N ASP A 78 -2.31 6.39 10.21
CA ASP A 78 -2.37 7.34 9.08
C ASP A 78 -1.87 6.75 7.75
N MET A 79 -1.61 5.45 7.71
CA MET A 79 -1.15 4.79 6.49
C MET A 79 -2.28 4.59 5.47
N GLY A 80 -2.42 5.50 4.51
CA GLY A 80 -3.47 5.47 3.48
C GLY A 80 -3.53 4.14 2.69
N ARG A 81 -2.39 3.50 2.42
CA ARG A 81 -2.36 2.19 1.75
C ARG A 81 -2.97 1.06 2.57
N ALA A 82 -2.90 1.13 3.89
CA ALA A 82 -3.56 0.14 4.75
C ALA A 82 -5.10 0.26 4.64
N TYR A 83 -5.63 1.47 4.62
CA TYR A 83 -7.06 1.69 4.34
C TYR A 83 -7.45 1.26 2.93
N GLN A 84 -6.59 1.46 1.93
CA GLN A 84 -6.83 0.94 0.58
C GLN A 84 -6.94 -0.58 0.57
N GLU A 85 -6.06 -1.30 1.28
CA GLU A 85 -6.16 -2.75 1.41
C GLU A 85 -7.42 -3.20 2.16
N LEU A 86 -7.83 -2.52 3.24
CA LEU A 86 -9.12 -2.77 3.89
C LEU A 86 -10.30 -2.55 2.93
N ALA A 87 -10.22 -1.55 2.06
CA ALA A 87 -11.22 -1.29 1.05
C ALA A 87 -11.29 -2.45 0.04
N HIS A 88 -10.14 -2.94 -0.44
CA HIS A 88 -10.09 -4.09 -1.33
C HIS A 88 -10.65 -5.35 -0.66
N ILE A 89 -10.28 -5.63 0.59
CA ILE A 89 -10.80 -6.77 1.38
C ILE A 89 -12.32 -6.67 1.50
N ASN A 90 -12.85 -5.51 1.91
CA ASN A 90 -14.30 -5.32 2.05
C ASN A 90 -15.05 -5.46 0.71
N ARG A 91 -14.48 -4.96 -0.38
CA ARG A 91 -15.03 -5.14 -1.72
C ARG A 91 -15.09 -6.62 -2.11
N ASP A 92 -14.01 -7.34 -1.89
CA ASP A 92 -13.89 -8.76 -2.25
C ASP A 92 -14.80 -9.65 -1.39
N MET A 93 -15.17 -9.18 -0.18
CA MET A 93 -16.20 -9.77 0.71
C MET A 93 -17.64 -9.33 0.38
N GLY A 94 -17.85 -8.42 -0.56
CA GLY A 94 -19.17 -7.89 -0.90
C GLY A 94 -19.69 -6.79 0.04
N ASN A 95 -18.85 -6.26 0.94
CA ASN A 95 -19.20 -5.19 1.88
C ASN A 95 -19.01 -3.80 1.24
N GLU A 96 -19.86 -3.45 0.28
CA GLU A 96 -19.68 -2.26 -0.57
C GLU A 96 -19.57 -0.95 0.25
N GLU A 97 -20.44 -0.73 1.24
CA GLU A 97 -20.42 0.50 2.06
C GLU A 97 -19.12 0.68 2.83
N LYS A 98 -18.61 -0.40 3.47
CA LYS A 98 -17.32 -0.37 4.19
C LYS A 98 -16.16 -0.16 3.23
N SER A 99 -16.21 -0.78 2.06
CA SER A 99 -15.20 -0.61 1.01
C SER A 99 -15.09 0.86 0.61
N ILE A 100 -16.21 1.52 0.31
CA ILE A 100 -16.23 2.93 -0.10
C ILE A 100 -15.76 3.86 1.02
N SER A 101 -16.17 3.61 2.27
CA SER A 101 -15.67 4.37 3.43
C SER A 101 -14.15 4.28 3.55
N ASN A 102 -13.58 3.08 3.40
CA ASN A 102 -12.15 2.87 3.48
C ASN A 102 -11.40 3.48 2.28
N TYR A 103 -11.94 3.44 1.05
CA TYR A 103 -11.32 4.14 -0.09
C TYR A 103 -11.31 5.65 0.11
N ARG A 104 -12.36 6.26 0.69
CA ARG A 104 -12.38 7.69 1.03
C ARG A 104 -11.26 8.01 2.03
N GLN A 105 -11.19 7.25 3.12
CA GLN A 105 -10.14 7.43 4.13
C GLN A 105 -8.74 7.27 3.52
N ALA A 106 -8.55 6.28 2.63
CA ALA A 106 -7.30 6.09 1.91
C ALA A 106 -6.91 7.31 1.09
N CYS A 107 -7.87 7.91 0.35
CA CYS A 107 -7.63 9.11 -0.46
C CYS A 107 -7.40 10.38 0.37
N GLU A 108 -8.04 10.49 1.55
CA GLU A 108 -7.82 11.59 2.48
C GLU A 108 -6.39 11.56 3.06
N LEU A 109 -5.90 10.39 3.43
CA LEU A 109 -4.56 10.21 3.99
C LEU A 109 -3.46 10.20 2.92
N ASN A 110 -3.75 9.66 1.74
CA ASN A 110 -2.81 9.61 0.62
C ASN A 110 -3.54 9.88 -0.71
N PRO A 111 -3.62 11.14 -1.13
CA PRO A 111 -4.29 11.52 -2.38
C PRO A 111 -3.68 10.91 -3.66
N ALA A 112 -2.45 10.39 -3.59
CA ALA A 112 -1.75 9.78 -4.74
C ALA A 112 -2.20 8.34 -5.04
N LEU A 113 -3.15 7.78 -4.28
CA LEU A 113 -3.66 6.42 -4.45
C LEU A 113 -4.66 6.33 -5.61
N LEU A 114 -4.14 6.33 -6.84
CA LEU A 114 -4.92 6.33 -8.08
C LEU A 114 -6.00 5.24 -8.11
N SER A 115 -5.70 4.02 -7.64
CA SER A 115 -6.69 2.92 -7.68
C SER A 115 -7.86 3.15 -6.72
N SER A 116 -7.65 3.85 -5.60
CA SER A 116 -8.75 4.25 -4.70
C SER A 116 -9.67 5.25 -5.36
N TRP A 117 -9.14 6.26 -6.05
CA TRP A 117 -9.94 7.22 -6.81
C TRP A 117 -10.74 6.57 -7.94
N ILE A 118 -10.15 5.60 -8.65
CA ILE A 118 -10.85 4.84 -9.69
C ILE A 118 -12.02 4.06 -9.08
N SER A 119 -11.81 3.37 -7.95
CA SER A 119 -12.89 2.62 -7.28
C SER A 119 -14.01 3.55 -6.78
N LEU A 120 -13.66 4.73 -6.26
CA LEU A 120 -14.65 5.74 -5.85
C LEU A 120 -15.42 6.28 -7.06
N PHE A 121 -14.76 6.59 -8.16
CA PHE A 121 -15.41 7.05 -9.39
C PHE A 121 -16.42 6.03 -9.91
N GLU A 122 -16.04 4.76 -10.01
CA GLU A 122 -16.93 3.67 -10.47
C GLU A 122 -18.15 3.53 -9.56
N TYR A 123 -17.95 3.60 -8.25
CA TYR A 123 -19.05 3.56 -7.29
C TYR A 123 -20.02 4.74 -7.46
N PHE A 124 -19.51 5.99 -7.52
CA PHE A 124 -20.35 7.17 -7.64
C PHE A 124 -21.12 7.21 -8.97
N LYS A 125 -20.49 6.76 -10.06
CA LYS A 125 -21.19 6.63 -11.35
C LYS A 125 -22.32 5.60 -11.28
N LYS A 126 -22.08 4.44 -10.67
CA LYS A 126 -23.10 3.40 -10.45
C LYS A 126 -24.30 3.91 -9.66
N HIS A 127 -24.06 4.81 -8.70
CA HIS A 127 -25.11 5.35 -7.81
C HIS A 127 -25.64 6.72 -8.24
N ASN A 128 -25.38 7.16 -9.47
CA ASN A 128 -25.83 8.44 -10.04
C ASN A 128 -25.44 9.67 -9.18
N ASN A 129 -24.31 9.60 -8.48
CA ASN A 129 -23.76 10.74 -7.72
C ASN A 129 -22.74 11.49 -8.60
N GLU A 130 -23.26 12.28 -9.55
CA GLU A 130 -22.44 12.99 -10.54
C GLU A 130 -21.40 13.93 -9.89
N PRO A 131 -21.73 14.78 -8.88
CA PRO A 131 -20.74 15.68 -8.30
C PRO A 131 -19.53 14.93 -7.68
N ALA A 132 -19.78 13.81 -6.99
CA ALA A 132 -18.72 13.01 -6.40
C ALA A 132 -17.91 12.25 -7.48
N ALA A 133 -18.57 11.80 -8.53
CA ALA A 133 -17.91 11.16 -9.67
C ALA A 133 -17.02 12.15 -10.42
N GLU A 134 -17.47 13.37 -10.69
CA GLU A 134 -16.66 14.42 -11.33
C GLU A 134 -15.43 14.76 -10.50
N HIS A 135 -15.58 14.92 -9.18
CA HIS A 135 -14.45 15.15 -8.29
C HIS A 135 -13.42 14.03 -8.37
N ALA A 136 -13.87 12.77 -8.28
CA ALA A 136 -12.98 11.61 -8.38
C ALA A 136 -12.27 11.55 -9.74
N LEU A 137 -12.99 11.85 -10.83
CA LEU A 137 -12.42 11.90 -12.18
C LEU A 137 -11.35 13.00 -12.33
N GLU A 138 -11.56 14.15 -11.71
CA GLU A 138 -10.57 15.23 -11.69
C GLU A 138 -9.27 14.76 -11.03
N GLN A 139 -9.33 14.09 -9.87
CA GLN A 139 -8.15 13.54 -9.20
C GLN A 139 -7.46 12.46 -10.06
N ILE A 140 -8.22 11.55 -10.66
CA ILE A 140 -7.70 10.55 -11.59
C ILE A 140 -6.92 11.20 -12.74
N ASN A 141 -7.48 12.25 -13.36
CA ASN A 141 -6.84 12.94 -14.46
C ASN A 141 -5.55 13.67 -14.05
N LYS A 142 -5.55 14.31 -12.87
CA LYS A 142 -4.34 14.92 -12.30
C LYS A 142 -3.24 13.87 -12.10
N LEU A 143 -3.56 12.74 -11.48
CA LEU A 143 -2.60 11.68 -11.21
C LEU A 143 -2.08 11.00 -12.48
N LYS A 144 -2.96 10.76 -13.47
CA LYS A 144 -2.57 10.17 -14.76
C LYS A 144 -1.71 11.09 -15.63
N ALA A 145 -1.76 12.40 -15.40
CA ALA A 145 -0.88 13.36 -16.09
C ALA A 145 0.57 13.31 -15.56
N LEU A 146 0.80 12.74 -14.38
CA LEU A 146 2.13 12.57 -13.80
C LEU A 146 2.88 11.39 -14.44
N PRO A 147 4.20 11.51 -14.71
CA PRO A 147 5.03 10.36 -15.00
C PRO A 147 4.91 9.29 -13.90
N ASN A 148 4.83 8.02 -14.26
CA ASN A 148 4.64 6.91 -13.32
C ASN A 148 5.62 6.92 -12.14
N MET A 149 6.87 7.33 -12.38
CA MET A 149 7.87 7.43 -11.33
C MET A 149 7.56 8.56 -10.34
N LEU A 150 7.05 9.70 -10.81
CA LEU A 150 6.67 10.82 -9.93
C LEU A 150 5.43 10.46 -9.11
N LEU A 151 4.44 9.79 -9.71
CA LEU A 151 3.29 9.26 -8.97
C LEU A 151 3.73 8.29 -7.87
N TYR A 152 4.66 7.39 -8.16
CA TYR A 152 5.21 6.47 -7.16
C TYR A 152 5.96 7.20 -6.05
N ILE A 153 6.77 8.20 -6.39
CA ILE A 153 7.50 9.02 -5.41
C ILE A 153 6.51 9.74 -4.49
N ASP A 154 5.47 10.36 -5.06
CA ASP A 154 4.45 11.06 -4.30
C ASP A 154 3.70 10.12 -3.33
N GLN A 155 3.36 8.90 -3.78
CA GLN A 155 2.76 7.87 -2.93
C GLN A 155 3.63 7.54 -1.70
N ILE A 156 4.92 7.29 -1.90
CA ILE A 156 5.83 6.93 -0.80
C ILE A 156 6.18 8.12 0.11
N MET A 157 6.14 9.35 -0.41
CA MET A 157 6.26 10.57 0.41
C MET A 157 5.07 10.72 1.35
N ASN A 158 3.86 10.56 0.84
CA ASN A 158 2.64 10.62 1.65
C ASN A 158 2.55 9.50 2.71
N GLU A 159 3.34 8.44 2.55
CA GLU A 159 3.50 7.37 3.55
C GLU A 159 4.61 7.65 4.58
N GLY A 160 5.22 8.83 4.54
CA GLY A 160 6.31 9.21 5.45
C GLY A 160 7.66 8.51 5.16
N ARG A 161 7.77 7.74 4.07
CA ARG A 161 8.98 7.00 3.66
C ARG A 161 9.99 7.91 2.95
N LEU A 162 10.35 9.03 3.59
CA LEU A 162 11.11 10.13 2.97
C LEU A 162 12.48 9.69 2.42
N GLY A 163 13.19 8.81 3.12
CA GLY A 163 14.49 8.31 2.64
C GLY A 163 14.39 7.52 1.34
N VAL A 164 13.33 6.70 1.19
CA VAL A 164 13.06 5.95 -0.05
C VAL A 164 12.63 6.90 -1.16
N ALA A 165 11.79 7.89 -0.84
CA ALA A 165 11.35 8.91 -1.79
C ALA A 165 12.53 9.72 -2.32
N GLU A 166 13.43 10.18 -1.45
CA GLU A 166 14.64 10.92 -1.85
C GLU A 166 15.52 10.10 -2.81
N LEU A 167 15.76 8.82 -2.49
CA LEU A 167 16.54 7.94 -3.36
C LEU A 167 15.89 7.82 -4.75
N LYS A 168 14.57 7.63 -4.80
CA LYS A 168 13.82 7.52 -6.06
C LYS A 168 13.78 8.84 -6.84
N CYS A 169 13.68 9.98 -6.16
CA CYS A 169 13.84 11.28 -6.79
C CYS A 169 15.22 11.44 -7.46
N ARG A 170 16.28 11.09 -6.76
CA ARG A 170 17.64 11.16 -7.30
C ARG A 170 17.83 10.25 -8.52
N GLU A 171 17.28 9.02 -8.48
CA GLU A 171 17.30 8.09 -9.62
C GLU A 171 16.52 8.66 -10.82
N PHE A 172 15.37 9.28 -10.58
CA PHE A 172 14.55 9.89 -11.63
C PHE A 172 15.27 11.08 -12.29
N LEU A 173 15.81 12.02 -11.49
CA LEU A 173 16.52 13.19 -11.99
C LEU A 173 17.81 12.83 -12.76
N LYS A 174 18.51 11.79 -12.31
CA LYS A 174 19.69 11.29 -13.03
C LYS A 174 19.35 10.81 -14.46
N LYS A 175 18.16 10.22 -14.65
CA LYS A 175 17.67 9.75 -15.94
C LYS A 175 16.98 10.85 -16.77
N ASN A 176 16.52 11.92 -16.12
CA ASN A 176 15.75 13.01 -16.71
C ASN A 176 16.32 14.38 -16.26
N PRO A 177 17.55 14.75 -16.69
CA PRO A 177 18.25 15.94 -16.18
C PRO A 177 17.58 17.28 -16.53
N THR A 178 16.62 17.29 -17.46
CA THR A 178 15.85 18.48 -17.86
C THR A 178 14.59 18.71 -17.02
N HIS A 179 14.22 17.79 -16.13
CA HIS A 179 13.12 17.95 -15.19
C HIS A 179 13.63 18.70 -13.95
N THR A 180 13.71 20.02 -14.07
CA THR A 180 13.87 20.94 -12.93
C THR A 180 12.49 21.49 -12.58
N TYR A 181 12.04 21.22 -11.37
CA TYR A 181 10.88 21.88 -10.77
C TYR A 181 11.28 23.19 -10.11
#